data_e85adfcf1d5d1966a60906330ed94f42
#
_entry.id   e85adfcf1d5d1966a60906330ed94f42
#
_cell.length_a   1.000
_cell.length_b   1.000
_cell.length_c   1.000
_cell.angle_alpha   90.00
_cell.angle_beta   90.00
_cell.angle_gamma   90.00
#
_symmetry.space_group_name_H-M   'P 1'
#
loop_
_entity.id
_entity.type
_entity.pdbx_description
1 polymer ?
#
loop_
_entity_poly.entity_id
_entity_poly.type
_entity_poly.pdbx_seq_one_letter_code
_entity_poly.pdbx_strand_id
1 'polypeptide(L)'
;MLENREDFLAACQQVRDILSDCTVLEKKVDELFIQQNEVNTILQAYIRENATKPQKQDEYNERYNEYAQKSVEIKKAIAAVQAKIARRLSRKELLDGMVRELETADLALTQFDEKLWHIMVENVTVGLDGEMVFRFRNGMEVTV
;
A
#
# COMPACT_ATOMS: atom_id res chain seq x y z
N MET A 1 7.44 23.47 -15.13
CA MET A 1 6.20 23.81 -14.39
C MET A 1 5.02 23.43 -15.27
N LEU A 2 3.97 22.86 -14.71
CA LEU A 2 2.79 22.52 -15.51
C LEU A 2 2.17 23.84 -15.99
N GLU A 3 2.26 24.10 -17.26
CA GLU A 3 1.89 25.42 -17.83
C GLU A 3 0.37 25.57 -18.01
N ASN A 4 -0.36 24.44 -17.90
CA ASN A 4 -1.77 24.43 -18.20
C ASN A 4 -2.54 23.60 -17.15
N ARG A 5 -3.71 24.12 -16.73
CA ARG A 5 -4.65 23.42 -15.84
C ARG A 5 -5.03 22.02 -16.36
N GLU A 6 -5.18 21.89 -17.68
CA GLU A 6 -5.53 20.60 -18.31
C GLU A 6 -4.44 19.55 -18.14
N ASP A 7 -3.17 19.94 -18.30
CA ASP A 7 -2.02 19.03 -18.08
C ASP A 7 -1.96 18.57 -16.62
N PHE A 8 -2.24 19.49 -15.69
CA PHE A 8 -2.28 19.18 -14.27
C PHE A 8 -3.42 18.20 -13.93
N LEU A 9 -4.63 18.44 -14.44
CA LEU A 9 -5.77 17.54 -14.25
C LEU A 9 -5.52 16.15 -14.85
N ALA A 10 -4.88 16.10 -16.04
CA ALA A 10 -4.48 14.85 -16.67
C ALA A 10 -3.45 14.08 -15.81
N ALA A 11 -2.46 14.77 -15.23
CA ALA A 11 -1.51 14.18 -14.32
C ALA A 11 -2.19 13.65 -13.04
N CYS A 12 -3.13 14.38 -12.46
CA CYS A 12 -3.94 13.94 -11.33
C CYS A 12 -4.73 12.67 -11.67
N GLN A 13 -5.32 12.60 -12.86
CA GLN A 13 -6.04 11.42 -13.32
C GLN A 13 -5.14 10.19 -13.38
N GLN A 14 -3.93 10.31 -13.95
CA GLN A 14 -2.97 9.21 -14.00
C GLN A 14 -2.54 8.73 -12.61
N VAL A 15 -2.26 9.64 -11.68
CA VAL A 15 -1.94 9.28 -10.28
C VAL A 15 -3.12 8.58 -9.61
N ARG A 16 -4.32 9.04 -9.86
CA ARG A 16 -5.56 8.43 -9.36
C ARG A 16 -5.72 6.99 -9.82
N ASP A 17 -5.46 6.72 -11.09
CA ASP A 17 -5.52 5.37 -11.68
C ASP A 17 -4.47 4.45 -11.04
N ILE A 18 -3.23 4.94 -10.87
CA ILE A 18 -2.16 4.21 -10.18
C ILE A 18 -2.54 3.90 -8.72
N LEU A 19 -3.12 4.86 -8.00
CA LEU A 19 -3.54 4.66 -6.61
C LEU A 19 -4.73 3.70 -6.48
N SER A 20 -5.59 3.62 -7.50
CA SER A 20 -6.74 2.72 -7.55
C SER A 20 -6.34 1.28 -7.83
N ASP A 21 -5.23 1.05 -8.53
CA ASP A 21 -4.77 -0.30 -8.86
C ASP A 21 -4.13 -0.97 -7.63
N CYS A 22 -4.95 -1.67 -6.88
CA CYS A 22 -4.54 -2.49 -5.73
C CYS A 22 -4.44 -3.99 -6.06
N THR A 23 -4.60 -4.39 -7.34
CA THR A 23 -4.69 -5.80 -7.77
C THR A 23 -3.57 -6.68 -7.23
N VAL A 24 -2.32 -6.22 -7.32
CA VAL A 24 -1.15 -6.98 -6.81
C VAL A 24 -1.18 -7.14 -5.29
N LEU A 25 -1.61 -6.10 -4.58
CA LEU A 25 -1.71 -6.14 -3.12
C LEU A 25 -2.87 -7.03 -2.67
N GLU A 26 -4.01 -6.97 -3.34
CA GLU A 26 -5.17 -7.83 -3.07
C GLU A 26 -4.83 -9.30 -3.30
N LYS A 27 -4.18 -9.62 -4.42
CA LYS A 27 -3.68 -10.98 -4.67
C LYS A 27 -2.73 -11.45 -3.57
N LYS A 28 -1.87 -10.58 -3.08
CA LYS A 28 -0.97 -10.90 -1.96
C LYS A 28 -1.72 -11.18 -0.66
N VAL A 29 -2.79 -10.46 -0.39
CA VAL A 29 -3.68 -10.73 0.76
C VAL A 29 -4.32 -12.10 0.61
N ASP A 30 -4.85 -12.45 -0.57
CA ASP A 30 -5.47 -13.76 -0.82
C ASP A 30 -4.49 -14.91 -0.62
N GLU A 31 -3.26 -14.79 -1.14
CA GLU A 31 -2.18 -15.77 -0.92
C GLU A 31 -1.87 -15.95 0.57
N LEU A 32 -1.81 -14.87 1.33
CA LEU A 32 -1.56 -14.92 2.77
C LEU A 32 -2.73 -15.56 3.54
N PHE A 33 -3.98 -15.34 3.14
CA PHE A 33 -5.14 -16.00 3.72
C PHE A 33 -5.13 -17.51 3.46
N ILE A 34 -4.71 -17.95 2.28
CA ILE A 34 -4.54 -19.38 1.98
C ILE A 34 -3.50 -19.98 2.94
N GLN A 35 -2.33 -19.35 3.08
CA GLN A 35 -1.30 -19.80 4.02
C GLN A 35 -1.78 -19.82 5.47
N GLN A 36 -2.56 -18.82 5.89
CA GLN A 36 -3.16 -18.76 7.22
C GLN A 36 -4.10 -19.94 7.47
N ASN A 37 -4.93 -20.30 6.49
CA ASN A 37 -5.83 -21.43 6.58
C ASN A 37 -5.10 -22.78 6.67
N GLU A 38 -4.01 -22.93 5.89
CA GLU A 38 -3.15 -24.13 5.96
C GLU A 38 -2.54 -24.28 7.35
N VAL A 39 -1.94 -23.22 7.90
CA VAL A 39 -1.35 -23.22 9.24
C VAL A 39 -2.40 -23.53 10.32
N ASN A 40 -3.58 -22.93 10.22
CA ASN A 40 -4.67 -23.19 11.16
C ASN A 40 -5.14 -24.64 11.09
N THR A 41 -5.22 -25.24 9.91
CA THR A 41 -5.58 -26.66 9.72
C THR A 41 -4.55 -27.57 10.38
N ILE A 42 -3.26 -27.28 10.22
CA ILE A 42 -2.18 -28.03 10.88
C ILE A 42 -2.28 -27.91 12.40
N LEU A 43 -2.47 -26.69 12.93
CA LEU A 43 -2.62 -26.47 14.38
C LEU A 43 -3.80 -27.27 14.95
N GLN A 44 -4.94 -27.26 14.27
CA GLN A 44 -6.11 -28.05 14.71
C GLN A 44 -5.85 -29.54 14.66
N ALA A 45 -5.12 -30.04 13.66
CA ALA A 45 -4.73 -31.44 13.59
C ALA A 45 -3.83 -31.84 14.77
N TYR A 46 -2.83 -31.02 15.11
CA TYR A 46 -1.97 -31.25 16.26
C TYR A 46 -2.74 -31.29 17.59
N ILE A 47 -3.67 -30.38 17.79
CA ILE A 47 -4.52 -30.34 19.00
C ILE A 47 -5.32 -31.63 19.11
N ARG A 48 -5.95 -32.10 18.02
CA ARG A 48 -6.74 -33.34 18.01
C ARG A 48 -5.87 -34.56 18.25
N GLU A 49 -4.71 -34.62 17.63
CA GLU A 49 -3.78 -35.75 17.79
C GLU A 49 -3.27 -35.86 19.22
N ASN A 50 -2.89 -34.74 19.84
CA ASN A 50 -2.46 -34.68 21.24
C ASN A 50 -3.57 -35.09 22.23
N ALA A 51 -4.83 -34.81 21.88
CA ALA A 51 -5.99 -35.21 22.71
C ALA A 51 -6.28 -36.72 22.66
N THR A 52 -5.84 -37.40 21.58
CA THR A 52 -6.21 -38.81 21.33
C THR A 52 -5.07 -39.81 21.48
N LYS A 53 -3.81 -39.37 21.42
CA LYS A 53 -2.61 -40.21 21.49
C LYS A 53 -1.61 -39.68 22.51
N PRO A 54 -1.01 -40.56 23.34
CA PRO A 54 0.12 -40.14 24.18
C PRO A 54 1.28 -39.69 23.30
N GLN A 55 1.66 -38.43 23.38
CA GLN A 55 2.83 -37.86 22.70
C GLN A 55 3.85 -37.42 23.75
N LYS A 56 5.13 -37.32 23.33
CA LYS A 56 6.13 -36.61 24.12
C LYS A 56 5.76 -35.13 24.15
N GLN A 57 5.43 -34.65 25.32
CA GLN A 57 4.88 -33.31 25.51
C GLN A 57 5.82 -32.20 25.01
N ASP A 58 7.12 -32.40 25.15
CA ASP A 58 8.12 -31.43 24.72
C ASP A 58 8.15 -31.28 23.17
N GLU A 59 8.16 -32.41 22.44
CA GLU A 59 8.10 -32.41 20.97
C GLU A 59 6.80 -31.83 20.44
N TYR A 60 5.67 -32.06 21.12
CA TYR A 60 4.39 -31.46 20.79
C TYR A 60 4.43 -29.94 20.98
N ASN A 61 4.94 -29.47 22.12
CA ASN A 61 4.99 -28.06 22.47
C ASN A 61 5.89 -27.29 21.48
N GLU A 62 7.05 -27.84 21.10
CA GLU A 62 7.93 -27.22 20.12
C GLU A 62 7.23 -27.02 18.78
N ARG A 63 6.62 -28.07 18.23
CA ARG A 63 5.91 -28.00 16.93
C ARG A 63 4.70 -27.08 16.99
N TYR A 64 3.91 -27.15 18.06
CA TYR A 64 2.77 -26.28 18.25
C TYR A 64 3.21 -24.81 18.29
N ASN A 65 4.23 -24.48 19.05
CA ASN A 65 4.76 -23.12 19.16
C ASN A 65 5.30 -22.59 17.83
N GLU A 66 5.99 -23.43 17.05
CA GLU A 66 6.47 -23.06 15.70
C GLU A 66 5.31 -22.63 14.79
N TYR A 67 4.26 -23.44 14.68
CA TYR A 67 3.10 -23.11 13.86
C TYR A 67 2.27 -21.96 14.42
N ALA A 68 2.16 -21.84 15.74
CA ALA A 68 1.52 -20.71 16.38
C ALA A 68 2.25 -19.40 16.08
N GLN A 69 3.57 -19.38 16.13
CA GLN A 69 4.38 -18.22 15.76
C GLN A 69 4.21 -17.89 14.29
N LYS A 70 4.25 -18.88 13.40
CA LYS A 70 4.01 -18.70 11.96
C LYS A 70 2.62 -18.10 11.68
N SER A 71 1.59 -18.55 12.41
CA SER A 71 0.24 -17.96 12.33
C SER A 71 0.23 -16.47 12.69
N VAL A 72 0.96 -16.08 13.74
CA VAL A 72 1.08 -14.66 14.16
C VAL A 72 1.78 -13.83 13.10
N GLU A 73 2.86 -14.36 12.52
CA GLU A 73 3.61 -13.65 11.47
C GLU A 73 2.78 -13.42 10.20
N ILE A 74 2.02 -14.44 9.77
CA ILE A 74 1.12 -14.31 8.62
C ILE A 74 0.04 -13.26 8.90
N LYS A 75 -0.58 -13.25 10.09
CA LYS A 75 -1.57 -12.23 10.48
C LYS A 75 -0.99 -10.82 10.44
N LYS A 76 0.24 -10.63 10.92
CA LYS A 76 0.95 -9.35 10.82
C LYS A 76 1.20 -8.94 9.37
N ALA A 77 1.59 -9.90 8.52
CA ALA A 77 1.80 -9.65 7.09
C ALA A 77 0.49 -9.24 6.39
N ILE A 78 -0.62 -9.90 6.66
CA ILE A 78 -1.95 -9.54 6.15
C ILE A 78 -2.29 -8.10 6.55
N ALA A 79 -2.18 -7.78 7.84
CA ALA A 79 -2.49 -6.43 8.35
C ALA A 79 -1.61 -5.36 7.69
N ALA A 80 -0.33 -5.64 7.47
CA ALA A 80 0.59 -4.72 6.81
C ALA A 80 0.22 -4.46 5.34
N VAL A 81 -0.19 -5.48 4.58
CA VAL A 81 -0.63 -5.32 3.19
C VAL A 81 -1.96 -4.58 3.12
N GLN A 82 -2.92 -4.93 3.98
CA GLN A 82 -4.21 -4.22 4.07
C GLN A 82 -4.03 -2.74 4.42
N ALA A 83 -3.09 -2.41 5.32
CA ALA A 83 -2.77 -1.02 5.65
C ALA A 83 -2.16 -0.26 4.44
N LYS A 84 -1.42 -0.94 3.56
CA LYS A 84 -0.92 -0.34 2.30
C LYS A 84 -2.07 -0.03 1.34
N ILE A 85 -3.03 -0.95 1.19
CA ILE A 85 -4.23 -0.74 0.37
C ILE A 85 -5.02 0.45 0.90
N ALA A 86 -5.31 0.47 2.20
CA ALA A 86 -6.05 1.55 2.84
C ALA A 86 -5.39 2.93 2.63
N ARG A 87 -4.06 3.00 2.75
CA ARG A 87 -3.30 4.24 2.48
C ARG A 87 -3.39 4.69 1.03
N ARG A 88 -3.36 3.77 0.05
CA ARG A 88 -3.54 4.11 -1.37
C ARG A 88 -4.92 4.69 -1.62
N LEU A 89 -5.95 4.03 -1.13
CA LEU A 89 -7.34 4.48 -1.30
C LEU A 89 -7.61 5.82 -0.62
N SER A 90 -7.08 6.03 0.59
CA SER A 90 -7.20 7.32 1.28
C SER A 90 -6.53 8.47 0.51
N ARG A 91 -5.35 8.23 -0.08
CA ARG A 91 -4.68 9.23 -0.93
C ARG A 91 -5.47 9.51 -2.21
N LYS A 92 -6.06 8.48 -2.80
CA LYS A 92 -6.95 8.63 -3.95
C LYS A 92 -8.15 9.52 -3.61
N GLU A 93 -8.81 9.29 -2.48
CA GLU A 93 -9.96 10.10 -2.04
C GLU A 93 -9.59 11.58 -1.82
N LEU A 94 -8.43 11.83 -1.21
CA LEU A 94 -7.92 13.19 -1.05
C LEU A 94 -7.69 13.86 -2.40
N LEU A 95 -7.07 13.15 -3.35
CA LEU A 95 -6.84 13.66 -4.69
C LEU A 95 -8.15 13.91 -5.45
N ASP A 96 -9.13 13.01 -5.32
CA ASP A 96 -10.46 13.18 -5.92
C ASP A 96 -11.19 14.43 -5.38
N GLY A 97 -11.03 14.73 -4.09
CA GLY A 97 -11.55 15.95 -3.47
C GLY A 97 -10.90 17.21 -4.06
N MET A 98 -9.57 17.23 -4.13
CA MET A 98 -8.80 18.34 -4.69
C MET A 98 -9.09 18.58 -6.15
N VAL A 99 -9.19 17.52 -6.96
CA VAL A 99 -9.54 17.62 -8.39
C VAL A 99 -10.91 18.27 -8.55
N ARG A 100 -11.91 17.86 -7.77
CA ARG A 100 -13.24 18.47 -7.79
C ARG A 100 -13.23 19.94 -7.41
N GLU A 101 -12.46 20.33 -6.41
CA GLU A 101 -12.30 21.73 -6.03
C GLU A 101 -11.67 22.55 -7.17
N LEU A 102 -10.64 22.02 -7.83
CA LEU A 102 -9.98 22.66 -8.97
C LEU A 102 -10.86 22.74 -10.22
N GLU A 103 -11.73 21.76 -10.45
CA GLU A 103 -12.68 21.75 -11.57
C GLU A 103 -13.78 22.81 -11.39
N THR A 104 -14.20 23.02 -10.14
CA THR A 104 -15.29 23.96 -9.80
C THR A 104 -14.81 25.39 -9.56
N ALA A 105 -13.53 25.58 -9.19
CA ALA A 105 -12.94 26.88 -8.93
C ALA A 105 -12.26 27.43 -10.17
N ASP A 106 -12.52 28.70 -10.50
CA ASP A 106 -11.82 29.46 -11.54
C ASP A 106 -10.44 29.94 -11.03
N LEU A 107 -9.75 29.08 -10.28
CA LEU A 107 -8.51 29.40 -9.58
C LEU A 107 -7.30 28.88 -10.36
N ALA A 108 -6.43 29.78 -10.74
CA ALA A 108 -5.06 29.43 -11.08
C ALA A 108 -4.39 28.79 -9.85
N LEU A 109 -3.63 27.72 -10.03
CA LEU A 109 -2.78 27.12 -8.99
C LEU A 109 -1.66 28.09 -8.60
N THR A 110 -2.00 29.10 -7.82
CA THR A 110 -1.07 30.17 -7.40
C THR A 110 -0.48 29.92 -6.02
N GLN A 111 -1.01 28.93 -5.28
CA GLN A 111 -0.53 28.60 -3.95
C GLN A 111 -0.05 27.14 -3.89
N PHE A 112 1.06 26.95 -3.17
CA PHE A 112 1.60 25.63 -2.87
C PHE A 112 0.67 24.89 -1.92
N ASP A 113 0.19 23.69 -2.32
CA ASP A 113 -0.56 22.78 -1.48
C ASP A 113 0.32 21.60 -1.09
N GLU A 114 0.69 21.52 0.19
CA GLU A 114 1.56 20.48 0.73
C GLU A 114 0.98 19.08 0.60
N LYS A 115 -0.34 18.92 0.74
CA LYS A 115 -1.01 17.61 0.63
C LYS A 115 -0.96 17.11 -0.81
N LEU A 116 -1.26 18.01 -1.76
CA LEU A 116 -1.18 17.70 -3.18
C LEU A 116 0.26 17.36 -3.58
N TRP A 117 1.23 18.10 -3.08
CA TRP A 117 2.65 17.81 -3.26
C TRP A 117 3.01 16.38 -2.86
N HIS A 118 2.68 15.98 -1.64
CA HIS A 118 2.98 14.63 -1.14
C HIS A 118 2.25 13.50 -1.88
N ILE A 119 1.11 13.79 -2.49
CA ILE A 119 0.36 12.83 -3.31
C ILE A 119 0.99 12.68 -4.69
N MET A 120 1.39 13.78 -5.30
CA MET A 120 1.81 13.83 -6.71
C MET A 120 3.30 13.56 -6.91
N VAL A 121 4.16 14.10 -6.04
CA VAL A 121 5.63 14.01 -6.19
C VAL A 121 6.16 12.73 -5.56
N GLU A 122 6.96 11.99 -6.32
CA GLU A 122 7.62 10.76 -5.86
C GLU A 122 8.95 11.09 -5.19
N ASN A 123 9.79 11.85 -5.89
CA ASN A 123 11.07 12.34 -5.37
C ASN A 123 11.49 13.64 -6.07
N VAL A 124 12.46 14.31 -5.46
CA VAL A 124 13.16 15.46 -6.06
C VAL A 124 14.65 15.17 -5.98
N THR A 125 15.33 15.27 -7.12
CA THR A 125 16.79 15.14 -7.21
C THR A 125 17.39 16.50 -7.45
N VAL A 126 18.39 16.88 -6.67
CA VAL A 126 19.15 18.13 -6.85
C VAL A 126 20.50 17.79 -7.48
N GLY A 127 20.77 18.33 -8.67
CA GLY A 127 22.04 18.22 -9.36
C GLY A 127 23.14 19.07 -8.73
N LEU A 128 24.40 18.78 -9.07
CA LEU A 128 25.57 19.53 -8.57
C LEU A 128 25.62 20.98 -9.04
N ASP A 129 24.95 21.28 -10.13
CA ASP A 129 24.78 22.59 -10.77
C ASP A 129 23.58 23.39 -10.22
N GLY A 130 22.84 22.80 -9.28
CA GLY A 130 21.66 23.40 -8.67
C GLY A 130 20.37 23.15 -9.44
N GLU A 131 20.42 22.40 -10.55
CA GLU A 131 19.23 21.95 -11.27
C GLU A 131 18.39 21.00 -10.38
N MET A 132 17.08 21.19 -10.35
CA MET A 132 16.16 20.33 -9.61
C MET A 132 15.27 19.54 -10.56
N VAL A 133 15.31 18.20 -10.45
CA VAL A 133 14.44 17.31 -11.21
C VAL A 133 13.36 16.77 -10.30
N PHE A 134 12.12 17.14 -10.58
CA PHE A 134 10.92 16.67 -9.88
C PHE A 134 10.37 15.46 -10.62
N ARG A 135 10.32 14.30 -9.94
CA ARG A 135 9.70 13.11 -10.47
C ARG A 135 8.33 12.91 -9.85
N PHE A 136 7.33 12.84 -10.71
CA PHE A 136 5.94 12.59 -10.30
C PHE A 136 5.62 11.10 -10.33
N ARG A 137 4.63 10.69 -9.52
CA ARG A 137 4.21 9.28 -9.42
C ARG A 137 3.63 8.68 -10.70
N ASN A 138 3.24 9.51 -11.66
CA ASN A 138 2.83 9.09 -13.01
C ASN A 138 4.02 8.89 -13.96
N GLY A 139 5.27 9.03 -13.48
CA GLY A 139 6.48 8.91 -14.26
C GLY A 139 6.90 10.16 -15.03
N MET A 140 6.13 11.25 -14.92
CA MET A 140 6.51 12.54 -15.52
C MET A 140 7.69 13.15 -14.74
N GLU A 141 8.63 13.77 -15.47
CA GLU A 141 9.76 14.50 -14.90
C GLU A 141 9.70 15.96 -15.34
N VAL A 142 9.96 16.86 -14.41
CA VAL A 142 10.06 18.31 -14.66
C VAL A 142 11.36 18.79 -14.06
N THR A 143 12.16 19.47 -14.90
CA THR A 143 13.43 20.08 -14.51
C THR A 143 13.24 21.59 -14.32
N VAL A 144 13.80 22.13 -13.23
CA VAL A 144 13.74 23.56 -12.89
C VAL A 144 15.13 24.03 -12.49
#